data_3abfcd566f3273bf8139bbce6bd2826b
#
_entry.id   3abfcd566f3273bf8139bbce6bd2826b
#
_cell.length_a   1.000
_cell.length_b   1.000
_cell.length_c   1.000
_cell.angle_alpha   90.00
_cell.angle_beta   90.00
_cell.angle_gamma   90.00
#
_symmetry.space_group_name_H-M   'P 1'
#
loop_
_entity.id
_entity.type
_entity.pdbx_description
1 polymer ?
#
loop_
_entity_poly.entity_id
_entity_poly.type
_entity_poly.pdbx_seq_one_letter_code
_entity_poly.pdbx_strand_id
1 'polypeptide(L)'
;MITPQGMERLKEEHDHLWRVERPETTNKVSWAASLGDRSENADYHYNKKRLREIDRRLRHLRKCIDDFKIIDYHPHMDGKVSFGAWVEIENMEKALKKRLRIVGYEELIGNRDHISMDSPMAQALLDKTVGDEVMVKTPAAQFKWRINKIEYQK
;
A
#
# COMPACT_ATOMS: atom_id res chain seq x y z
N MET A 1 -5.45 8.02 -5.57
CA MET A 1 -5.26 8.74 -4.29
C MET A 1 -4.26 8.01 -3.41
N ILE A 2 -3.48 8.76 -2.69
CA ILE A 2 -2.46 8.22 -1.80
C ILE A 2 -2.31 9.14 -0.58
N THR A 3 -1.95 8.58 0.59
CA THR A 3 -1.61 9.39 1.77
C THR A 3 -0.21 9.98 1.61
N PRO A 4 0.13 11.08 2.34
CA PRO A 4 1.49 11.62 2.32
C PRO A 4 2.55 10.58 2.72
N GLN A 5 2.25 9.74 3.71
CA GLN A 5 3.14 8.67 4.16
C GLN A 5 3.35 7.62 3.06
N GLY A 6 2.29 7.27 2.35
CA GLY A 6 2.37 6.34 1.23
C GLY A 6 3.21 6.88 0.08
N MET A 7 3.05 8.16 -0.26
CA MET A 7 3.86 8.81 -1.29
C MET A 7 5.35 8.82 -0.91
N GLU A 8 5.66 9.13 0.33
CA GLU A 8 7.03 9.10 0.83
C GLU A 8 7.64 7.71 0.70
N ARG A 9 6.91 6.66 1.05
CA ARG A 9 7.36 5.27 0.90
C ARG A 9 7.62 4.89 -0.55
N LEU A 10 6.78 5.32 -1.48
CA LEU A 10 7.00 5.08 -2.92
C LEU A 10 8.28 5.76 -3.41
N LYS A 11 8.52 6.98 -2.97
CA LYS A 11 9.74 7.72 -3.32
C LYS A 11 10.99 7.08 -2.73
N GLU A 12 10.94 6.63 -1.49
CA GLU A 12 12.04 5.93 -0.83
C GLU A 12 12.36 4.61 -1.54
N GLU A 13 11.35 3.82 -1.88
CA GLU A 13 11.53 2.58 -2.63
C GLU A 13 12.16 2.86 -4.00
N HIS A 14 11.68 3.88 -4.71
CA HIS A 14 12.22 4.28 -5.99
C HIS A 14 13.71 4.65 -5.87
N ASP A 15 14.07 5.47 -4.89
CA ASP A 15 15.44 5.89 -4.68
C ASP A 15 16.35 4.74 -4.34
N HIS A 16 15.89 3.81 -3.49
CA HIS A 16 16.67 2.62 -3.13
C HIS A 16 16.90 1.71 -4.33
N LEU A 17 15.87 1.44 -5.13
CA LEU A 17 16.00 0.63 -6.33
C LEU A 17 16.94 1.27 -7.36
N TRP A 18 16.84 2.58 -7.55
CA TRP A 18 17.62 3.30 -8.55
C TRP A 18 19.07 3.49 -8.13
N ARG A 19 19.32 3.86 -6.87
CA ARG A 19 20.66 4.23 -6.39
C ARG A 19 21.47 3.07 -5.84
N VAL A 20 20.82 2.02 -5.32
CA VAL A 20 21.48 0.90 -4.65
C VAL A 20 21.29 -0.39 -5.42
N GLU A 21 20.08 -0.89 -5.52
CA GLU A 21 19.84 -2.23 -6.07
C GLU A 21 20.15 -2.33 -7.57
N ARG A 22 19.77 -1.33 -8.35
CA ARG A 22 20.02 -1.36 -9.80
C ARG A 22 21.51 -1.36 -10.13
N PRO A 23 22.34 -0.46 -9.57
CA PRO A 23 23.79 -0.50 -9.81
C PRO A 23 24.45 -1.81 -9.38
N GLU A 24 24.08 -2.34 -8.21
CA GLU A 24 24.59 -3.61 -7.73
C GLU A 24 24.25 -4.76 -8.67
N THR A 25 22.99 -4.81 -9.12
CA THR A 25 22.53 -5.85 -10.04
C THR A 25 23.19 -5.72 -11.41
N THR A 26 23.37 -4.51 -11.92
CA THR A 26 24.08 -4.24 -13.16
C THR A 26 25.53 -4.72 -13.09
N ASN A 27 26.19 -4.48 -11.96
CA ASN A 27 27.55 -4.96 -11.74
C ASN A 27 27.61 -6.50 -11.72
N LYS A 28 26.64 -7.15 -11.09
CA LYS A 28 26.54 -8.61 -11.07
C LYS A 28 26.32 -9.20 -12.46
N VAL A 29 25.48 -8.54 -13.28
CA VAL A 29 25.26 -8.95 -14.67
C VAL A 29 26.58 -8.84 -15.46
N SER A 30 27.29 -7.73 -15.34
CA SER A 30 28.57 -7.52 -16.03
C SER A 30 29.62 -8.54 -15.59
N TRP A 31 29.72 -8.79 -14.29
CA TRP A 31 30.64 -9.79 -13.76
C TRP A 31 30.31 -11.18 -14.30
N ALA A 32 29.06 -11.61 -14.22
CA ALA A 32 28.64 -12.92 -14.69
C ALA A 32 28.85 -13.07 -16.20
N ALA A 33 28.61 -12.02 -16.99
CA ALA A 33 28.84 -12.02 -18.42
C ALA A 33 30.34 -12.20 -18.77
N SER A 34 31.24 -11.71 -17.92
CA SER A 34 32.67 -11.82 -18.11
C SER A 34 33.20 -13.25 -17.93
N LEU A 35 32.42 -14.14 -17.32
CA LEU A 35 32.81 -15.52 -17.07
C LEU A 35 32.71 -16.44 -18.31
N GLY A 36 32.25 -15.93 -19.44
CA GLY A 36 32.23 -16.68 -20.71
C GLY A 36 30.82 -17.06 -21.17
N ASP A 37 30.50 -18.35 -21.25
CA ASP A 37 29.27 -18.85 -21.85
C ASP A 37 27.99 -18.33 -21.17
N ARG A 38 27.32 -17.39 -21.83
CA ARG A 38 26.09 -16.77 -21.32
C ARG A 38 24.90 -17.72 -21.32
N SER A 39 24.86 -18.70 -22.23
CA SER A 39 23.71 -19.61 -22.36
C SER A 39 23.59 -20.58 -21.19
N GLU A 40 24.71 -20.96 -20.56
CA GLU A 40 24.76 -21.89 -19.42
C GLU A 40 25.08 -21.22 -18.10
N ASN A 41 25.16 -19.89 -18.08
CA ASN A 41 25.55 -19.13 -16.90
C ASN A 41 24.30 -18.77 -16.07
N ALA A 42 24.05 -19.55 -15.02
CA ALA A 42 22.90 -19.35 -14.15
C ALA A 42 22.90 -17.98 -13.44
N ASP A 43 24.10 -17.52 -13.01
CA ASP A 43 24.25 -16.21 -12.35
C ASP A 43 23.90 -15.07 -13.31
N TYR A 44 24.34 -15.18 -14.55
CA TYR A 44 24.02 -14.21 -15.59
C TYR A 44 22.49 -14.11 -15.81
N HIS A 45 21.82 -15.24 -16.00
CA HIS A 45 20.39 -15.29 -16.24
C HIS A 45 19.59 -14.80 -15.02
N TYR A 46 19.96 -15.20 -13.83
CA TYR A 46 19.31 -14.78 -12.60
C TYR A 46 19.39 -13.27 -12.40
N ASN A 47 20.58 -12.70 -12.50
CA ASN A 47 20.78 -11.27 -12.30
C ASN A 47 20.17 -10.43 -13.41
N LYS A 48 20.16 -10.92 -14.65
CA LYS A 48 19.50 -10.25 -15.77
C LYS A 48 18.00 -10.24 -15.59
N LYS A 49 17.40 -11.31 -15.09
CA LYS A 49 15.98 -11.37 -14.72
C LYS A 49 15.67 -10.38 -13.61
N ARG A 50 16.50 -10.32 -12.56
CA ARG A 50 16.36 -9.39 -11.45
C ARG A 50 16.41 -7.94 -11.94
N LEU A 51 17.33 -7.62 -12.84
CA LEU A 51 17.44 -6.28 -13.43
C LEU A 51 16.16 -5.88 -14.17
N ARG A 52 15.56 -6.81 -14.92
CA ARG A 52 14.28 -6.56 -15.59
C ARG A 52 13.14 -6.30 -14.60
N GLU A 53 13.11 -7.03 -13.49
CA GLU A 53 12.12 -6.83 -12.43
C GLU A 53 12.28 -5.46 -11.78
N ILE A 54 13.52 -5.05 -11.51
CA ILE A 54 13.83 -3.72 -10.95
C ILE A 54 13.36 -2.62 -11.91
N ASP A 55 13.69 -2.74 -13.18
CA ASP A 55 13.31 -1.74 -14.19
C ASP A 55 11.79 -1.63 -14.34
N ARG A 56 11.08 -2.77 -14.28
CA ARG A 56 9.61 -2.79 -14.31
C ARG A 56 9.04 -2.09 -13.10
N ARG A 57 9.56 -2.39 -11.91
CA ARG A 57 9.11 -1.76 -10.66
C ARG A 57 9.38 -0.26 -10.67
N LEU A 58 10.54 0.16 -11.14
CA LEU A 58 10.89 1.58 -11.28
C LEU A 58 9.90 2.32 -12.19
N ARG A 59 9.55 1.74 -13.33
CA ARG A 59 8.56 2.36 -14.23
C ARG A 59 7.21 2.51 -13.55
N HIS A 60 6.76 1.47 -12.84
CA HIS A 60 5.50 1.50 -12.09
C HIS A 60 5.52 2.58 -11.01
N LEU A 61 6.59 2.64 -10.21
CA LEU A 61 6.73 3.64 -9.15
C LEU A 61 6.76 5.06 -9.69
N ARG A 62 7.47 5.31 -10.79
CA ARG A 62 7.50 6.62 -11.43
C ARG A 62 6.11 7.06 -11.87
N LYS A 63 5.37 6.16 -12.48
CA LYS A 63 3.99 6.43 -12.89
C LYS A 63 3.11 6.76 -11.70
N CYS A 64 3.19 6.00 -10.61
CA CYS A 64 2.42 6.26 -9.39
C CYS A 64 2.79 7.61 -8.76
N ILE A 65 4.09 7.92 -8.68
CA ILE A 65 4.57 9.18 -8.11
C ILE A 65 4.07 10.37 -8.93
N ASP A 66 4.05 10.25 -10.24
CA ASP A 66 3.61 11.33 -11.14
C ASP A 66 2.09 11.50 -11.16
N ASP A 67 1.35 10.41 -11.13
CA ASP A 67 -0.10 10.41 -11.38
C ASP A 67 -0.95 10.47 -10.11
N PHE A 68 -0.45 9.97 -8.97
CA PHE A 68 -1.25 9.88 -7.76
C PHE A 68 -1.45 11.25 -7.11
N LYS A 69 -2.70 11.51 -6.71
CA LYS A 69 -3.06 12.69 -5.94
C LYS A 69 -2.85 12.40 -4.45
N ILE A 70 -2.05 13.24 -3.80
CA ILE A 70 -1.83 13.17 -2.35
C ILE A 70 -3.04 13.75 -1.64
N ILE A 71 -3.65 12.97 -0.75
CA ILE A 71 -4.75 13.41 0.11
C ILE A 71 -4.22 13.51 1.53
N ASP A 72 -4.01 14.75 1.99
CA ASP A 72 -3.54 15.03 3.34
C ASP A 72 -4.70 15.34 4.27
N TYR A 73 -4.41 15.31 5.58
CA TYR A 73 -5.38 15.68 6.60
C TYR A 73 -5.83 17.14 6.42
N HIS A 74 -7.12 17.37 6.62
CA HIS A 74 -7.69 18.69 6.71
C HIS A 74 -8.76 18.72 7.83
N PRO A 75 -8.87 19.82 8.61
CA PRO A 75 -9.81 19.87 9.74
C PRO A 75 -11.27 19.53 9.41
N HIS A 76 -11.73 19.76 8.17
CA HIS A 76 -13.09 19.40 7.78
C HIS A 76 -13.35 17.88 7.77
N MET A 77 -12.31 17.07 7.84
CA MET A 77 -12.40 15.60 7.91
C MET A 77 -12.72 15.10 9.32
N ASP A 78 -12.51 15.93 10.35
CA ASP A 78 -12.72 15.53 11.73
C ASP A 78 -14.16 15.05 12.00
N GLY A 79 -14.28 13.98 12.77
CA GLY A 79 -15.56 13.38 13.12
C GLY A 79 -16.20 12.51 12.04
N LYS A 80 -15.58 12.40 10.89
CA LYS A 80 -16.10 11.67 9.74
C LYS A 80 -15.04 10.74 9.17
N VAL A 81 -15.45 9.58 8.69
CA VAL A 81 -14.51 8.64 8.02
C VAL A 81 -14.30 9.12 6.58
N SER A 82 -13.05 9.42 6.25
CA SER A 82 -12.64 9.72 4.88
C SER A 82 -11.30 9.08 4.57
N PHE A 83 -10.77 9.30 3.38
CA PHE A 83 -9.48 8.74 2.97
C PHE A 83 -8.38 9.11 3.97
N GLY A 84 -7.58 8.13 4.36
CA GLY A 84 -6.50 8.31 5.34
C GLY A 84 -6.91 8.16 6.80
N ALA A 85 -8.19 7.99 7.09
CA ALA A 85 -8.69 7.84 8.46
C ALA A 85 -8.23 6.54 9.11
N TRP A 86 -7.84 6.63 10.38
CA TRP A 86 -7.75 5.49 11.29
C TRP A 86 -9.08 5.31 11.97
N VAL A 87 -9.67 4.12 11.86
CA VAL A 87 -10.99 3.82 12.40
C VAL A 87 -10.90 2.63 13.34
N GLU A 88 -11.36 2.82 14.58
CA GLU A 88 -11.57 1.71 15.51
C GLU A 88 -13.00 1.21 15.37
N ILE A 89 -13.14 -0.07 15.05
CA ILE A 89 -14.43 -0.71 14.85
C ILE A 89 -14.57 -1.93 15.75
N GLU A 90 -15.82 -2.25 16.08
CA GLU A 90 -16.16 -3.39 16.93
C GLU A 90 -17.21 -4.24 16.25
N ASN A 91 -16.96 -5.54 16.14
CA ASN A 91 -17.96 -6.50 15.67
C ASN A 91 -18.97 -6.75 16.79
N MET A 92 -20.21 -6.40 16.52
CA MET A 92 -21.28 -6.46 17.53
C MET A 92 -21.62 -7.88 17.99
N GLU A 93 -21.37 -8.89 17.15
CA GLU A 93 -21.69 -10.29 17.45
C GLU A 93 -20.57 -11.03 18.15
N LYS A 94 -19.32 -10.74 17.75
CA LYS A 94 -18.13 -11.48 18.20
C LYS A 94 -17.31 -10.73 19.25
N ALA A 95 -17.70 -9.53 19.65
CA ALA A 95 -16.93 -8.66 20.55
C ALA A 95 -15.46 -8.47 20.12
N LEU A 96 -15.24 -8.45 18.81
CA LEU A 96 -13.91 -8.29 18.21
C LEU A 96 -13.68 -6.84 17.83
N LYS A 97 -12.59 -6.25 18.33
CA LYS A 97 -12.20 -4.88 18.00
C LYS A 97 -11.05 -4.89 16.99
N LYS A 98 -11.12 -3.97 16.03
CA LYS A 98 -10.06 -3.75 15.05
C LYS A 98 -9.80 -2.26 14.88
N ARG A 99 -8.56 -1.93 14.57
CA ARG A 99 -8.15 -0.59 14.18
C ARG A 99 -7.59 -0.66 12.77
N LEU A 100 -8.23 0.04 11.83
CA LEU A 100 -7.91 -0.03 10.40
C LEU A 100 -7.68 1.39 9.87
N ARG A 101 -6.81 1.49 8.87
CA ARG A 101 -6.61 2.74 8.13
C ARG A 101 -7.07 2.57 6.68
N ILE A 102 -7.85 3.53 6.19
CA ILE A 102 -8.32 3.55 4.80
C ILE A 102 -7.30 4.29 3.94
N VAL A 103 -6.71 3.58 2.99
CA VAL A 103 -5.62 4.07 2.15
C VAL A 103 -5.82 3.67 0.69
N GLY A 104 -4.90 4.09 -0.18
CA GLY A 104 -4.85 3.63 -1.56
C GLY A 104 -4.28 2.22 -1.69
N TYR A 105 -4.59 1.55 -2.78
CA TYR A 105 -4.17 0.16 -3.03
C TYR A 105 -2.65 -0.03 -2.90
N GLU A 106 -1.86 0.91 -3.40
CA GLU A 106 -0.39 0.81 -3.37
C GLU A 106 0.21 0.91 -1.95
N GLU A 107 -0.60 1.30 -0.96
CA GLU A 107 -0.17 1.44 0.43
C GLU A 107 -0.42 0.18 1.28
N LEU A 108 -1.01 -0.85 0.70
CA LEU A 108 -1.36 -2.08 1.45
C LEU A 108 -0.17 -2.97 1.74
N ILE A 109 0.85 -2.95 0.89
CA ILE A 109 2.00 -3.84 1.00
C ILE A 109 2.76 -3.55 2.30
N GLY A 110 2.92 -4.57 3.14
CA GLY A 110 3.63 -4.46 4.41
C GLY A 110 2.82 -3.82 5.56
N ASN A 111 1.56 -3.49 5.34
CA ASN A 111 0.69 -2.86 6.35
C ASN A 111 -0.57 -3.70 6.56
N ARG A 112 -0.56 -4.55 7.57
CA ARG A 112 -1.68 -5.47 7.88
C ARG A 112 -2.95 -4.77 8.34
N ASP A 113 -2.81 -3.60 8.94
CA ASP A 113 -3.89 -2.79 9.48
C ASP A 113 -4.43 -1.75 8.49
N HIS A 114 -3.94 -1.78 7.25
CA HIS A 114 -4.43 -0.91 6.18
C HIS A 114 -5.42 -1.64 5.29
N ILE A 115 -6.48 -0.95 4.88
CA ILE A 115 -7.44 -1.46 3.90
C ILE A 115 -7.57 -0.48 2.74
N SER A 116 -7.83 -1.02 1.56
CA SER A 116 -8.06 -0.20 0.38
C SER A 116 -9.37 0.58 0.51
N MET A 117 -9.36 1.82 0.05
CA MET A 117 -10.57 2.63 -0.06
C MET A 117 -11.66 1.95 -0.90
N ASP A 118 -11.28 1.05 -1.78
CA ASP A 118 -12.21 0.31 -2.65
C ASP A 118 -12.72 -1.00 -2.03
N SER A 119 -12.21 -1.38 -0.86
CA SER A 119 -12.66 -2.60 -0.17
C SER A 119 -14.08 -2.47 0.33
N PRO A 120 -14.82 -3.60 0.48
CA PRO A 120 -16.17 -3.57 1.03
C PRO A 120 -16.26 -2.91 2.41
N MET A 121 -15.28 -3.17 3.28
CA MET A 121 -15.22 -2.57 4.62
C MET A 121 -15.06 -1.05 4.51
N ALA A 122 -14.13 -0.56 3.71
CA ALA A 122 -13.91 0.87 3.53
C ALA A 122 -15.14 1.57 2.94
N GLN A 123 -15.76 0.97 1.94
CA GLN A 123 -16.97 1.53 1.31
C GLN A 123 -18.15 1.64 2.31
N ALA A 124 -18.24 0.69 3.24
CA ALA A 124 -19.26 0.75 4.29
C ALA A 124 -18.99 1.84 5.33
N LEU A 125 -17.70 2.10 5.61
CA LEU A 125 -17.28 3.05 6.65
C LEU A 125 -17.22 4.51 6.17
N LEU A 126 -16.95 4.75 4.88
CA LEU A 126 -16.79 6.11 4.37
C LEU A 126 -18.00 6.99 4.65
N ASP A 127 -17.74 8.24 5.05
CA ASP A 127 -18.74 9.25 5.41
C ASP A 127 -19.54 8.97 6.69
N LYS A 128 -19.18 7.94 7.42
CA LYS A 128 -19.82 7.61 8.71
C LYS A 128 -19.14 8.34 9.87
N THR A 129 -19.82 8.38 10.99
CA THR A 129 -19.36 9.06 12.21
C THR A 129 -19.25 8.07 13.37
N VAL A 130 -18.62 8.51 14.47
CA VAL A 130 -18.53 7.69 15.70
C VAL A 130 -19.95 7.35 16.20
N GLY A 131 -20.15 6.09 16.56
CA GLY A 131 -21.42 5.56 17.01
C GLY A 131 -22.25 4.95 15.90
N ASP A 132 -21.93 5.22 14.64
CA ASP A 132 -22.65 4.61 13.52
C ASP A 132 -22.38 3.11 13.43
N GLU A 133 -23.42 2.36 13.07
CA GLU A 133 -23.33 0.94 12.80
C GLU A 133 -23.40 0.71 11.31
N VAL A 134 -22.50 -0.13 10.79
CA VAL A 134 -22.44 -0.43 9.36
C VAL A 134 -22.52 -1.93 9.14
N MET A 135 -23.13 -2.33 8.03
CA MET A 135 -23.21 -3.72 7.60
C MET A 135 -22.18 -3.95 6.49
N VAL A 136 -21.27 -4.86 6.72
CA VAL A 136 -20.26 -5.25 5.72
C VAL A 136 -20.63 -6.62 5.15
N LYS A 137 -20.88 -6.66 3.85
CA LYS A 137 -21.21 -7.89 3.13
C LYS A 137 -19.96 -8.43 2.45
N THR A 138 -19.64 -9.69 2.73
CA THR A 138 -18.62 -10.44 2.02
C THR A 138 -19.26 -11.67 1.38
N PRO A 139 -18.59 -12.33 0.39
CA PRO A 139 -19.14 -13.55 -0.19
C PRO A 139 -19.43 -14.66 0.83
N ALA A 140 -18.70 -14.68 1.94
CA ALA A 140 -18.84 -15.71 2.98
C ALA A 140 -19.90 -15.38 4.03
N ALA A 141 -20.12 -14.07 4.37
CA ALA A 141 -21.00 -13.68 5.46
C ALA A 141 -21.29 -12.19 5.47
N GLN A 142 -22.24 -11.77 6.34
CA GLN A 142 -22.51 -10.38 6.64
C GLN A 142 -22.16 -10.12 8.09
N PHE A 143 -21.48 -9.00 8.34
CA PHE A 143 -21.09 -8.60 9.70
C PHE A 143 -21.51 -7.19 9.99
N LYS A 144 -21.99 -6.96 11.21
CA LYS A 144 -22.35 -5.64 11.70
C LYS A 144 -21.22 -5.09 12.56
N TRP A 145 -20.74 -3.90 12.20
CA TRP A 145 -19.66 -3.20 12.89
C TRP A 145 -20.12 -1.85 13.39
N ARG A 146 -19.65 -1.47 14.58
CA ARG A 146 -19.86 -0.12 15.14
C ARG A 146 -18.54 0.64 15.11
N ILE A 147 -18.63 1.93 14.75
CA ILE A 147 -17.46 2.82 14.76
C ILE A 147 -17.31 3.38 16.17
N ASN A 148 -16.18 3.05 16.81
CA ASN A 148 -15.89 3.51 18.17
C ASN A 148 -15.03 4.77 18.20
N LYS A 149 -14.14 4.94 17.22
CA LYS A 149 -13.19 6.06 17.19
C LYS A 149 -12.72 6.33 15.77
N ILE A 150 -12.51 7.61 15.47
CA ILE A 150 -11.97 8.08 14.18
C ILE A 150 -10.80 9.00 14.49
N GLU A 151 -9.63 8.72 13.92
CA GLU A 151 -8.43 9.52 14.08
C GLU A 151 -7.76 9.79 12.73
N TYR A 152 -7.06 10.92 12.65
CA TYR A 152 -6.24 11.28 11.50
C TYR A 152 -4.82 11.53 11.90
N GLN A 153 -3.88 11.12 11.07
CA GLN A 153 -2.46 11.42 11.24
C GLN A 153 -2.20 12.84 10.75
N LYS A 154 -1.84 13.70 11.68
CA LYS A 154 -1.63 15.13 11.43
C LYS A 154 -0.18 15.45 11.16
#